data_b0104e6b2f89dd78233a5213a32a1780
#
_entry.id   b0104e6b2f89dd78233a5213a32a1780
#
_cell.length_a   1.000
_cell.length_b   1.000
_cell.length_c   1.000
_cell.angle_alpha   90.00
_cell.angle_beta   90.00
_cell.angle_gamma   90.00
#
_symmetry.space_group_name_H-M   'P 1'
#
loop_
_entity.id
_entity.type
_entity.pdbx_description
1 polymer ?
#
loop_
_entity_poly.entity_id
_entity_poly.type
_entity_poly.pdbx_seq_one_letter_code
_entity_poly.pdbx_strand_id
1 'polypeptide(L)'
;LAQERRRFGYRRLHVLLRREGHAVNKKRVQRIYREERLTVRRRGGRKRAMGTRRPIETPSAPNQRWSLDFVSDQLTDCRRFRILAVVDDCTRECLALVADTSLSGRRVARELNAIIAERGCRPDTIVSDNGTEYTSNAILAWADETRVGWHYIAPGKPQQNGFIESFNGRLRDELLNETLFRSLPHARAVLEAWRRDYNEERPHSK
;
A
#
# COMPACT_ATOMS: atom_id res chain seq x y z
N LEU A 1 -11.07 -17.57 10.28
CA LEU A 1 -9.80 -16.88 9.94
C LEU A 1 -9.32 -17.17 8.53
N ALA A 2 -9.03 -18.43 8.14
CA ALA A 2 -8.50 -18.74 6.82
C ALA A 2 -9.47 -18.43 5.68
N GLN A 3 -10.77 -18.63 5.89
CA GLN A 3 -11.83 -18.29 4.92
C GLN A 3 -12.04 -16.78 4.77
N GLU A 4 -11.92 -16.04 5.85
CA GLU A 4 -12.02 -14.58 5.89
C GLU A 4 -10.77 -13.92 5.30
N ARG A 5 -9.62 -14.53 5.52
CA ARG A 5 -8.29 -14.04 5.10
C ARG A 5 -7.68 -14.93 4.02
N ARG A 6 -8.38 -15.14 2.91
CA ARG A 6 -8.01 -16.09 1.84
C ARG A 6 -6.60 -15.94 1.30
N ARG A 7 -6.02 -14.73 1.38
CA ARG A 7 -4.67 -14.43 0.87
C ARG A 7 -3.58 -14.51 1.95
N PHE A 8 -3.93 -14.89 3.18
CA PHE A 8 -2.94 -15.04 4.24
C PHE A 8 -2.31 -16.43 4.22
N GLY A 9 -0.97 -16.46 4.17
CA GLY A 9 -0.21 -17.69 4.36
C GLY A 9 -0.19 -18.13 5.84
N TYR A 10 0.16 -19.41 6.09
CA TYR A 10 0.15 -20.00 7.43
C TYR A 10 0.91 -19.19 8.49
N ARG A 11 1.95 -18.43 8.12
CA ARG A 11 2.71 -17.61 9.07
C ARG A 11 1.87 -16.48 9.65
N ARG A 12 1.10 -15.77 8.84
CA ARG A 12 0.19 -14.71 9.27
C ARG A 12 -0.98 -15.27 10.06
N LEU A 13 -1.58 -16.37 9.60
CA LEU A 13 -2.63 -17.05 10.33
C LEU A 13 -2.17 -17.52 11.71
N HIS A 14 -0.93 -18.01 11.83
CA HIS A 14 -0.37 -18.38 13.13
C HIS A 14 -0.25 -17.18 14.09
N VAL A 15 0.14 -16.00 13.58
CA VAL A 15 0.20 -14.78 14.41
C VAL A 15 -1.18 -14.37 14.89
N LEU A 16 -2.19 -14.38 13.99
CA LEU A 16 -3.57 -14.04 14.35
C LEU A 16 -4.12 -15.03 15.42
N LEU A 17 -3.96 -16.33 15.21
CA LEU A 17 -4.37 -17.34 16.18
C LEU A 17 -3.75 -17.09 17.58
N ARG A 18 -2.49 -16.69 17.61
CA ARG A 18 -1.86 -16.36 18.91
C ARG A 18 -2.43 -15.09 19.53
N ARG A 19 -2.80 -14.08 18.74
CA ARG A 19 -3.48 -12.87 19.24
C ARG A 19 -4.87 -13.18 19.81
N GLU A 20 -5.57 -14.14 19.21
CA GLU A 20 -6.86 -14.65 19.71
C GLU A 20 -6.73 -15.59 20.92
N GLY A 21 -5.51 -15.75 21.48
CA GLY A 21 -5.26 -16.55 22.67
C GLY A 21 -4.99 -18.04 22.41
N HIS A 22 -4.95 -18.48 21.14
CA HIS A 22 -4.64 -19.87 20.82
C HIS A 22 -3.14 -20.16 20.91
N ALA A 23 -2.72 -20.90 21.90
CA ALA A 23 -1.33 -21.35 22.08
C ALA A 23 -0.99 -22.52 21.15
N VAL A 24 -0.85 -22.26 19.86
CA VAL A 24 -0.55 -23.29 18.84
C VAL A 24 0.87 -23.16 18.30
N ASN A 25 1.49 -24.31 18.01
CA ASN A 25 2.81 -24.35 17.39
C ASN A 25 2.70 -24.01 15.87
N LYS A 26 3.60 -23.18 15.38
CA LYS A 26 3.69 -22.82 13.95
C LYS A 26 3.74 -24.02 13.01
N LYS A 27 4.46 -25.12 13.38
CA LYS A 27 4.50 -26.35 12.57
C LYS A 27 3.14 -27.02 12.46
N ARG A 28 2.33 -27.00 13.55
CA ARG A 28 0.95 -27.53 13.54
C ARG A 28 0.05 -26.73 12.60
N VAL A 29 0.11 -25.39 12.67
CA VAL A 29 -0.64 -24.51 11.77
C VAL A 29 -0.23 -24.75 10.32
N GLN A 30 1.08 -24.90 10.04
CA GLN A 30 1.58 -25.19 8.70
C GLN A 30 1.07 -26.53 8.15
N ARG A 31 1.02 -27.57 9.00
CA ARG A 31 0.50 -28.88 8.61
C ARG A 31 -0.98 -28.79 8.25
N ILE A 32 -1.82 -28.25 9.15
CA ILE A 32 -3.26 -28.07 8.91
C ILE A 32 -3.50 -27.25 7.64
N TYR A 33 -2.76 -26.16 7.47
CA TYR A 33 -2.86 -25.29 6.29
C TYR A 33 -2.61 -26.03 4.97
N ARG A 34 -1.73 -27.05 4.96
CA ARG A 34 -1.48 -27.90 3.80
C ARG A 34 -2.57 -28.97 3.63
N GLU A 35 -2.97 -29.62 4.71
CA GLU A 35 -4.02 -30.66 4.74
C GLU A 35 -5.34 -30.09 4.21
N GLU A 36 -5.71 -28.88 4.64
CA GLU A 36 -6.91 -28.16 4.22
C GLU A 36 -6.78 -27.46 2.85
N ARG A 37 -5.67 -27.64 2.15
CA ARG A 37 -5.39 -27.04 0.82
C ARG A 37 -5.56 -25.53 0.75
N LEU A 38 -5.30 -24.83 1.85
CA LEU A 38 -5.41 -23.37 1.96
C LEU A 38 -4.24 -22.62 1.30
N THR A 39 -3.38 -23.32 0.57
CA THR A 39 -2.17 -22.73 -0.03
C THR A 39 -2.52 -21.68 -1.05
N VAL A 40 -2.14 -20.43 -0.77
CA VAL A 40 -2.28 -19.32 -1.71
C VAL A 40 -1.30 -19.53 -2.87
N ARG A 41 -1.82 -19.66 -4.09
CA ARG A 41 -0.98 -19.67 -5.29
C ARG A 41 -0.29 -18.33 -5.43
N ARG A 42 1.03 -18.32 -5.28
CA ARG A 42 1.82 -17.14 -5.69
C ARG A 42 1.73 -17.01 -7.20
N ARG A 43 1.30 -15.85 -7.69
CA ARG A 43 1.45 -15.52 -9.11
C ARG A 43 2.95 -15.48 -9.38
N GLY A 44 3.47 -16.53 -10.05
CA GLY A 44 4.86 -16.60 -10.45
C GLY A 44 5.16 -15.56 -11.51
N GLY A 45 5.75 -14.44 -11.13
CA GLY A 45 6.39 -13.55 -12.10
C GLY A 45 7.66 -14.22 -12.63
N ARG A 46 7.95 -14.03 -13.93
CA ARG A 46 9.19 -14.49 -14.55
C ARG A 46 10.40 -13.93 -13.78
N LYS A 47 11.24 -14.78 -13.25
CA LYS A 47 12.52 -14.37 -12.66
C LYS A 47 13.33 -13.66 -13.76
N ARG A 48 13.59 -12.38 -13.58
CA ARG A 48 14.51 -11.61 -14.43
C ARG A 48 15.86 -11.54 -13.73
N ALA A 49 16.93 -11.73 -14.49
CA ALA A 49 18.27 -11.42 -14.01
C ALA A 49 18.29 -9.91 -13.66
N MET A 50 18.63 -9.60 -12.41
CA MET A 50 18.69 -8.23 -11.94
C MET A 50 20.14 -7.86 -11.73
N GLY A 51 20.57 -6.80 -12.43
CA GLY A 51 21.88 -6.20 -12.22
C GLY A 51 22.10 -5.80 -10.75
N THR A 52 23.31 -5.41 -10.41
CA THR A 52 23.71 -4.96 -9.07
C THR A 52 22.73 -3.93 -8.52
N ARG A 53 21.97 -4.32 -7.50
CA ARG A 53 21.03 -3.44 -6.80
C ARG A 53 21.79 -2.63 -5.75
N ARG A 54 21.76 -1.33 -5.88
CA ARG A 54 22.05 -0.49 -4.72
C ARG A 54 20.85 -0.60 -3.78
N PRO A 55 21.04 -1.03 -2.51
CA PRO A 55 19.93 -1.09 -1.57
C PRO A 55 19.28 0.30 -1.45
N ILE A 56 17.95 0.36 -1.49
CA ILE A 56 17.23 1.58 -1.10
C ILE A 56 17.43 1.70 0.41
N GLU A 57 18.08 2.76 0.86
CA GLU A 57 18.23 3.05 2.27
C GLU A 57 16.84 3.18 2.89
N THR A 58 16.54 2.32 3.87
CA THR A 58 15.28 2.36 4.58
C THR A 58 15.33 3.52 5.56
N PRO A 59 14.32 4.39 5.61
CA PRO A 59 14.25 5.44 6.62
C PRO A 59 14.36 4.84 8.03
N SER A 60 15.09 5.52 8.90
CA SER A 60 15.37 5.04 10.26
C SER A 60 14.27 5.41 11.27
N ALA A 61 13.43 6.39 10.92
CA ALA A 61 12.34 6.86 11.78
C ALA A 61 11.04 7.09 10.98
N PRO A 62 9.88 7.01 11.66
CA PRO A 62 8.59 7.36 11.08
C PRO A 62 8.58 8.78 10.51
N ASN A 63 7.82 8.99 9.45
CA ASN A 63 7.65 10.27 8.77
C ASN A 63 8.91 10.88 8.13
N GLN A 64 10.02 10.18 8.08
CA GLN A 64 11.17 10.63 7.28
C GLN A 64 10.89 10.59 5.79
N ARG A 65 10.17 9.54 5.34
CA ARG A 65 9.86 9.38 3.92
C ARG A 65 8.51 8.73 3.70
N TRP A 66 7.68 9.39 2.90
CA TRP A 66 6.44 8.80 2.39
C TRP A 66 6.58 8.46 0.91
N SER A 67 6.07 7.31 0.52
CA SER A 67 5.98 6.90 -0.88
C SER A 67 4.54 7.00 -1.39
N LEU A 68 4.38 7.53 -2.60
CA LEU A 68 3.09 7.72 -3.26
C LEU A 68 3.05 6.94 -4.58
N ASP A 69 1.89 6.39 -4.89
CA ASP A 69 1.60 5.82 -6.21
C ASP A 69 0.10 5.79 -6.49
N PHE A 70 -0.25 5.68 -7.78
CA PHE A 70 -1.62 5.51 -8.22
C PHE A 70 -1.91 4.08 -8.62
N VAL A 71 -2.98 3.54 -8.08
CA VAL A 71 -3.56 2.26 -8.52
C VAL A 71 -4.86 2.53 -9.26
N SER A 72 -5.05 1.91 -10.42
CA SER A 72 -6.29 2.04 -11.20
C SER A 72 -7.14 0.79 -11.05
N ASP A 73 -8.46 0.99 -10.98
CA ASP A 73 -9.46 -0.05 -10.98
C ASP A 73 -10.74 0.43 -11.68
N GLN A 74 -11.78 -0.40 -11.74
CA GLN A 74 -13.04 -0.06 -12.39
C GLN A 74 -14.25 -0.47 -11.53
N LEU A 75 -15.32 0.29 -11.68
CA LEU A 75 -16.62 -0.01 -11.10
C LEU A 75 -17.35 -1.08 -11.93
N THR A 76 -18.41 -1.66 -11.39
CA THR A 76 -19.25 -2.65 -12.10
C THR A 76 -19.91 -2.11 -13.37
N ASP A 77 -20.06 -0.78 -13.48
CA ASP A 77 -20.56 -0.08 -14.68
C ASP A 77 -19.43 0.25 -15.67
N CYS A 78 -18.24 -0.34 -15.53
CA CYS A 78 -17.05 -0.12 -16.35
C CYS A 78 -16.41 1.26 -16.24
N ARG A 79 -16.91 2.18 -15.42
CA ARG A 79 -16.23 3.46 -15.17
C ARG A 79 -14.93 3.22 -14.41
N ARG A 80 -13.85 3.79 -14.92
CA ARG A 80 -12.55 3.71 -14.25
C ARG A 80 -12.44 4.72 -13.12
N PHE A 81 -11.76 4.33 -12.07
CA PHE A 81 -11.33 5.21 -11.00
C PHE A 81 -9.88 4.94 -10.62
N ARG A 82 -9.28 5.88 -9.93
CA ARG A 82 -7.91 5.77 -9.44
C ARG A 82 -7.90 5.83 -7.91
N ILE A 83 -6.90 5.24 -7.33
CA ILE A 83 -6.66 5.22 -5.90
C ILE A 83 -5.28 5.82 -5.68
N LEU A 84 -5.21 6.95 -4.97
CA LEU A 84 -3.95 7.46 -4.45
C LEU A 84 -3.61 6.65 -3.21
N ALA A 85 -2.49 5.95 -3.24
CA ALA A 85 -1.93 5.26 -2.08
C ALA A 85 -0.76 6.08 -1.52
N VAL A 86 -0.75 6.26 -0.20
CA VAL A 86 0.33 6.94 0.54
C VAL A 86 0.78 6.04 1.66
N VAL A 87 2.07 5.73 1.73
CA VAL A 87 2.65 4.80 2.71
C VAL A 87 3.88 5.44 3.36
N ASP A 88 4.00 5.27 4.68
CA ASP A 88 5.24 5.55 5.39
C ASP A 88 6.25 4.43 5.16
N ASP A 89 7.40 4.76 4.61
CA ASP A 89 8.42 3.78 4.24
C ASP A 89 9.13 3.13 5.43
N CYS A 90 9.10 3.76 6.61
CA CYS A 90 9.67 3.20 7.84
C CYS A 90 8.71 2.23 8.50
N THR A 91 7.52 2.69 8.85
CA THR A 91 6.52 1.91 9.59
C THR A 91 5.77 0.91 8.71
N ARG A 92 5.73 1.13 7.40
CA ARG A 92 4.88 0.42 6.42
C ARG A 92 3.39 0.69 6.59
N GLU A 93 3.04 1.67 7.39
CA GLU A 93 1.68 2.11 7.61
C GLU A 93 1.09 2.73 6.33
N CYS A 94 -0.14 2.37 6.00
CA CYS A 94 -0.90 3.01 4.94
C CYS A 94 -1.55 4.28 5.47
N LEU A 95 -1.02 5.44 5.09
CA LEU A 95 -1.47 6.74 5.57
C LEU A 95 -2.79 7.16 4.92
N ALA A 96 -2.96 6.86 3.63
CA ALA A 96 -4.19 7.14 2.92
C ALA A 96 -4.42 6.19 1.73
N LEU A 97 -5.70 5.92 1.46
CA LEU A 97 -6.22 5.30 0.23
C LEU A 97 -7.38 6.15 -0.28
N VAL A 98 -7.11 7.03 -1.23
CA VAL A 98 -8.11 7.99 -1.74
C VAL A 98 -8.59 7.58 -3.11
N ALA A 99 -9.84 7.10 -3.21
CA ALA A 99 -10.47 6.73 -4.47
C ALA A 99 -11.24 7.90 -5.10
N ASP A 100 -10.91 8.22 -6.36
CA ASP A 100 -11.66 9.19 -7.14
C ASP A 100 -11.56 8.91 -8.65
N THR A 101 -12.47 9.47 -9.43
CA THR A 101 -12.42 9.42 -10.89
C THR A 101 -11.38 10.38 -11.46
N SER A 102 -11.02 11.43 -10.71
CA SER A 102 -10.00 12.41 -11.08
C SER A 102 -9.16 12.80 -9.86
N LEU A 103 -7.86 12.58 -9.94
CA LEU A 103 -6.87 12.90 -8.90
C LEU A 103 -5.81 13.82 -9.50
N SER A 104 -6.12 15.13 -9.57
CA SER A 104 -5.19 16.16 -10.02
C SER A 104 -4.12 16.46 -8.97
N GLY A 105 -3.02 17.11 -9.34
CA GLY A 105 -1.98 17.53 -8.39
C GLY A 105 -2.51 18.38 -7.24
N ARG A 106 -3.48 19.28 -7.49
CA ARG A 106 -4.16 20.04 -6.42
C ARG A 106 -4.91 19.13 -5.44
N ARG A 107 -5.54 18.05 -5.96
CA ARG A 107 -6.23 17.09 -5.11
C ARG A 107 -5.20 16.32 -4.28
N VAL A 108 -4.10 15.88 -4.86
CA VAL A 108 -3.01 15.19 -4.14
C VAL A 108 -2.46 16.09 -3.02
N ALA A 109 -2.15 17.36 -3.30
CA ALA A 109 -1.67 18.30 -2.30
C ALA A 109 -2.66 18.46 -1.13
N ARG A 110 -3.97 18.53 -1.41
CA ARG A 110 -5.00 18.60 -0.37
C ARG A 110 -5.04 17.35 0.50
N GLU A 111 -4.93 16.17 -0.08
CA GLU A 111 -4.91 14.91 0.68
C GLU A 111 -3.64 14.80 1.54
N LEU A 112 -2.49 15.23 1.03
CA LEU A 112 -1.26 15.31 1.81
C LEU A 112 -1.38 16.27 3.00
N ASN A 113 -2.00 17.44 2.82
CA ASN A 113 -2.29 18.36 3.91
C ASN A 113 -3.22 17.73 4.97
N ALA A 114 -4.22 16.96 4.55
CA ALA A 114 -5.11 16.25 5.48
C ALA A 114 -4.32 15.22 6.32
N ILE A 115 -3.44 14.44 5.69
CA ILE A 115 -2.58 13.48 6.39
C ILE A 115 -1.65 14.20 7.38
N ILE A 116 -1.02 15.31 6.97
CA ILE A 116 -0.15 16.12 7.84
C ILE A 116 -0.92 16.65 9.05
N ALA A 117 -2.15 17.17 8.83
CA ALA A 117 -2.99 17.69 9.90
C ALA A 117 -3.42 16.58 10.88
N GLU A 118 -3.80 15.40 10.39
CA GLU A 118 -4.18 14.25 11.21
C GLU A 118 -3.00 13.73 12.05
N ARG A 119 -1.81 13.66 11.48
CA ARG A 119 -0.60 13.16 12.15
C ARG A 119 0.11 14.19 13.02
N GLY A 120 -0.20 15.47 12.84
CA GLY A 120 0.51 16.58 13.51
C GLY A 120 1.97 16.75 13.07
N CYS A 121 2.40 16.07 12.02
CA CYS A 121 3.77 16.12 11.50
C CYS A 121 3.79 15.95 9.99
N ARG A 122 4.80 16.54 9.34
CA ARG A 122 5.05 16.41 7.90
C ARG A 122 6.19 15.41 7.65
N PRO A 123 6.27 14.80 6.45
CA PRO A 123 7.44 14.03 6.08
C PRO A 123 8.64 14.95 5.76
N ASP A 124 9.84 14.43 5.89
CA ASP A 124 11.03 15.12 5.37
C ASP A 124 11.07 15.04 3.83
N THR A 125 10.69 13.89 3.29
CA THR A 125 10.74 13.61 1.84
C THR A 125 9.53 12.79 1.38
N ILE A 126 9.07 13.11 0.18
CA ILE A 126 8.08 12.31 -0.55
C ILE A 126 8.75 11.70 -1.78
N VAL A 127 8.46 10.42 -2.05
CA VAL A 127 8.93 9.71 -3.25
C VAL A 127 7.73 9.33 -4.12
N SER A 128 7.79 9.66 -5.40
CA SER A 128 6.78 9.28 -6.39
C SER A 128 7.42 8.92 -7.73
N ASP A 129 6.63 8.33 -8.62
CA ASP A 129 6.99 8.25 -10.03
C ASP A 129 6.92 9.63 -10.71
N ASN A 130 7.20 9.66 -12.03
CA ASN A 130 7.17 10.89 -12.84
C ASN A 130 5.76 11.15 -13.45
N GLY A 131 4.69 10.72 -12.79
CA GLY A 131 3.32 10.96 -13.25
C GLY A 131 3.04 12.46 -13.42
N THR A 132 2.22 12.82 -14.41
CA THR A 132 1.89 14.22 -14.73
C THR A 132 1.23 14.93 -13.55
N GLU A 133 0.53 14.22 -12.70
CA GLU A 133 -0.11 14.73 -11.50
C GLU A 133 0.93 15.18 -10.47
N TYR A 134 1.99 14.39 -10.31
CA TYR A 134 3.06 14.67 -9.34
C TYR A 134 4.06 15.72 -9.83
N THR A 135 4.25 15.85 -11.15
CA THR A 135 5.13 16.87 -11.77
C THR A 135 4.41 18.19 -12.03
N SER A 136 3.17 18.34 -11.57
CA SER A 136 2.36 19.53 -11.77
C SER A 136 2.86 20.74 -10.97
N ASN A 137 2.64 21.95 -11.47
CA ASN A 137 2.97 23.17 -10.74
C ASN A 137 2.33 23.24 -9.34
N ALA A 138 1.17 22.62 -9.15
CA ALA A 138 0.50 22.57 -7.86
C ALA A 138 1.29 21.78 -6.81
N ILE A 139 1.91 20.67 -7.22
CA ILE A 139 2.77 19.88 -6.34
C ILE A 139 4.09 20.57 -6.08
N LEU A 140 4.69 21.20 -7.10
CA LEU A 140 5.94 21.96 -6.93
C LEU A 140 5.75 23.12 -5.93
N ALA A 141 4.67 23.90 -6.10
CA ALA A 141 4.35 24.98 -5.16
C ALA A 141 4.07 24.45 -3.74
N TRP A 142 3.30 23.35 -3.62
CA TRP A 142 3.02 22.73 -2.34
C TRP A 142 4.29 22.24 -1.62
N ALA A 143 5.20 21.59 -2.35
CA ALA A 143 6.47 21.10 -1.79
C ALA A 143 7.34 22.24 -1.27
N ASP A 144 7.36 23.36 -1.99
CA ASP A 144 8.09 24.57 -1.63
C ASP A 144 7.50 25.26 -0.38
N GLU A 145 6.18 25.43 -0.35
CA GLU A 145 5.42 26.02 0.76
C GLU A 145 5.57 25.21 2.06
N THR A 146 5.47 23.88 1.94
CA THR A 146 5.57 22.99 3.09
C THR A 146 6.99 22.62 3.48
N ARG A 147 7.97 22.97 2.64
CA ARG A 147 9.38 22.58 2.78
C ARG A 147 9.57 21.07 2.89
N VAL A 148 8.78 20.30 2.12
CA VAL A 148 8.90 18.86 1.99
C VAL A 148 9.73 18.55 0.75
N GLY A 149 10.80 17.77 0.89
CA GLY A 149 11.59 17.32 -0.24
C GLY A 149 10.76 16.41 -1.15
N TRP A 150 10.72 16.70 -2.46
CA TRP A 150 10.05 15.82 -3.41
C TRP A 150 11.07 15.12 -4.30
N HIS A 151 11.09 13.80 -4.25
CA HIS A 151 12.02 12.99 -5.01
C HIS A 151 11.28 12.16 -6.06
N TYR A 152 11.61 12.38 -7.34
CA TYR A 152 11.11 11.58 -8.45
C TYR A 152 12.03 10.40 -8.71
N ILE A 153 11.48 9.19 -8.86
CA ILE A 153 12.26 8.02 -9.24
C ILE A 153 12.85 8.20 -10.65
N ALA A 154 14.07 7.70 -10.85
CA ALA A 154 14.69 7.76 -12.15
C ALA A 154 13.90 6.90 -13.16
N PRO A 155 13.71 7.36 -14.43
CA PRO A 155 13.06 6.58 -15.45
C PRO A 155 13.68 5.18 -15.60
N GLY A 156 12.85 4.14 -15.63
CA GLY A 156 13.31 2.75 -15.72
C GLY A 156 13.87 2.14 -14.43
N LYS A 157 13.78 2.84 -13.29
CA LYS A 157 14.20 2.34 -11.97
C LYS A 157 13.04 2.23 -10.98
N PRO A 158 12.01 1.39 -11.24
CA PRO A 158 10.86 1.23 -10.35
C PRO A 158 11.27 0.79 -8.94
N GLN A 159 12.42 0.14 -8.81
CA GLN A 159 12.96 -0.31 -7.52
C GLN A 159 13.15 0.83 -6.49
N GLN A 160 13.28 2.07 -6.95
CA GLN A 160 13.37 3.24 -6.07
C GLN A 160 12.05 3.56 -5.36
N ASN A 161 10.91 3.01 -5.85
CA ASN A 161 9.60 3.09 -5.20
C ASN A 161 9.11 1.70 -4.71
N GLY A 162 10.03 0.79 -4.42
CA GLY A 162 9.72 -0.62 -4.12
C GLY A 162 8.82 -0.83 -2.90
N PHE A 163 8.75 0.12 -1.97
CA PHE A 163 7.87 0.02 -0.81
C PHE A 163 6.40 0.15 -1.20
N ILE A 164 6.07 1.20 -1.95
CA ILE A 164 4.69 1.41 -2.42
C ILE A 164 4.30 0.35 -3.46
N GLU A 165 5.23 -0.09 -4.33
CA GLU A 165 4.95 -1.18 -5.26
C GLU A 165 4.59 -2.49 -4.54
N SER A 166 5.33 -2.81 -3.48
CA SER A 166 5.05 -3.98 -2.63
C SER A 166 3.70 -3.84 -1.91
N PHE A 167 3.35 -2.64 -1.46
CA PHE A 167 2.06 -2.32 -0.86
C PHE A 167 0.94 -2.48 -1.89
N ASN A 168 1.07 -1.87 -3.06
CA ASN A 168 0.08 -1.95 -4.14
C ASN A 168 -0.15 -3.39 -4.63
N GLY A 169 0.90 -4.21 -4.66
CA GLY A 169 0.77 -5.64 -4.92
C GLY A 169 -0.15 -6.33 -3.90
N ARG A 170 -0.02 -5.98 -2.61
CA ARG A 170 -0.88 -6.53 -1.55
C ARG A 170 -2.30 -6.01 -1.63
N LEU A 171 -2.47 -4.70 -1.86
CA LEU A 171 -3.78 -4.08 -2.06
C LEU A 171 -4.54 -4.78 -3.19
N ARG A 172 -3.87 -5.02 -4.33
CA ARG A 172 -4.47 -5.76 -5.44
C ARG A 172 -4.83 -7.20 -5.07
N ASP A 173 -3.90 -7.92 -4.45
CA ASP A 173 -4.10 -9.34 -4.15
C ASP A 173 -5.11 -9.59 -3.03
N GLU A 174 -5.17 -8.70 -2.05
CA GLU A 174 -6.00 -8.91 -0.85
C GLU A 174 -7.37 -8.24 -0.95
N LEU A 175 -7.51 -7.21 -1.79
CA LEU A 175 -8.76 -6.44 -1.93
C LEU A 175 -9.25 -6.29 -3.37
N LEU A 176 -8.47 -5.62 -4.25
CA LEU A 176 -9.00 -5.19 -5.55
C LEU A 176 -9.41 -6.36 -6.43
N ASN A 177 -8.62 -7.44 -6.44
CA ASN A 177 -8.94 -8.64 -7.22
C ASN A 177 -10.04 -9.52 -6.61
N GLU A 178 -10.45 -9.25 -5.38
CA GLU A 178 -11.47 -10.03 -4.65
C GLU A 178 -12.78 -9.26 -4.50
N THR A 179 -12.84 -7.98 -4.93
CA THR A 179 -13.99 -7.10 -4.70
C THR A 179 -14.52 -6.50 -6.00
N LEU A 180 -15.84 -6.56 -6.17
CA LEU A 180 -16.55 -5.83 -7.22
C LEU A 180 -17.09 -4.52 -6.66
N PHE A 181 -16.58 -3.40 -7.16
CA PHE A 181 -16.97 -2.08 -6.68
C PHE A 181 -18.22 -1.58 -7.41
N ARG A 182 -19.33 -1.45 -6.69
CA ARG A 182 -20.63 -1.03 -7.25
C ARG A 182 -20.70 0.48 -7.53
N SER A 183 -19.99 1.28 -6.75
CA SER A 183 -19.97 2.73 -6.85
C SER A 183 -18.71 3.30 -6.20
N LEU A 184 -18.39 4.56 -6.50
CA LEU A 184 -17.26 5.25 -5.86
C LEU A 184 -17.39 5.39 -4.33
N PRO A 185 -18.57 5.72 -3.75
CA PRO A 185 -18.76 5.67 -2.29
C PRO A 185 -18.51 4.27 -1.71
N HIS A 186 -18.99 3.21 -2.37
CA HIS A 186 -18.71 1.83 -1.97
C HIS A 186 -17.20 1.53 -1.99
N ALA A 187 -16.49 1.92 -3.07
CA ALA A 187 -15.05 1.76 -3.15
C ALA A 187 -14.31 2.47 -2.01
N ARG A 188 -14.70 3.71 -1.70
CA ARG A 188 -14.12 4.48 -0.58
C ARG A 188 -14.33 3.79 0.77
N ALA A 189 -15.53 3.32 1.05
CA ALA A 189 -15.84 2.63 2.32
C ALA A 189 -15.04 1.33 2.47
N VAL A 190 -14.96 0.53 1.42
CA VAL A 190 -14.23 -0.74 1.41
C VAL A 190 -12.71 -0.51 1.53
N LEU A 191 -12.16 0.48 0.82
CA LEU A 191 -10.75 0.84 0.91
C LEU A 191 -10.37 1.33 2.32
N GLU A 192 -11.22 2.15 2.94
CA GLU A 192 -10.98 2.64 4.30
C GLU A 192 -11.04 1.50 5.33
N ALA A 193 -12.00 0.59 5.22
CA ALA A 193 -12.08 -0.58 6.09
C ALA A 193 -10.84 -1.47 5.95
N TRP A 194 -10.38 -1.69 4.71
CA TRP A 194 -9.16 -2.46 4.45
C TRP A 194 -7.90 -1.74 4.96
N ARG A 195 -7.81 -0.40 4.83
CA ARG A 195 -6.69 0.39 5.35
C ARG A 195 -6.54 0.23 6.85
N ARG A 196 -7.66 0.31 7.60
CA ARG A 196 -7.67 0.10 9.05
C ARG A 196 -7.21 -1.31 9.41
N ASP A 197 -7.77 -2.33 8.76
CA ASP A 197 -7.36 -3.71 8.94
C ASP A 197 -5.88 -3.93 8.61
N TYR A 198 -5.40 -3.31 7.53
CA TYR A 198 -4.00 -3.37 7.14
C TYR A 198 -3.07 -2.79 8.20
N ASN A 199 -3.43 -1.66 8.80
CA ASN A 199 -2.61 -0.98 9.80
C ASN A 199 -2.70 -1.63 11.18
N GLU A 200 -3.88 -2.02 11.64
CA GLU A 200 -4.16 -2.41 13.01
C GLU A 200 -4.08 -3.93 13.22
N GLU A 201 -4.65 -4.70 12.30
CA GLU A 201 -4.83 -6.15 12.50
C GLU A 201 -3.84 -7.00 11.71
N ARG A 202 -3.43 -6.54 10.56
CA ARG A 202 -2.59 -7.32 9.67
C ARG A 202 -1.17 -7.48 10.21
N PRO A 203 -0.64 -8.73 10.36
CA PRO A 203 0.76 -8.92 10.72
C PRO A 203 1.68 -8.47 9.59
N HIS A 204 2.53 -7.48 9.86
CA HIS A 204 3.60 -7.08 8.95
C HIS A 204 4.79 -8.03 9.10
N SER A 205 5.29 -8.59 7.98
CA SER A 205 6.54 -9.32 7.99
C SER A 205 7.69 -8.32 8.06
N LYS A 206 8.48 -8.42 9.12
CA LYS A 206 9.78 -7.76 9.23
C LYS A 206 10.75 -8.31 8.19
#